data_c66816a1e18ff6f53ec56b43a0aecd95
#
_entry.id   c66816a1e18ff6f53ec56b43a0aecd95
#
_cell.length_a   1.000
_cell.length_b   1.000
_cell.length_c   1.000
_cell.angle_alpha   90.00
_cell.angle_beta   90.00
_cell.angle_gamma   90.00
#
_symmetry.space_group_name_H-M   'P 1'
#
loop_
_entity.id
_entity.type
_entity.pdbx_description
1 polymer ?
#
loop_
_entity_poly.entity_id
_entity_poly.type
_entity_poly.pdbx_seq_one_letter_code
_entity_poly.pdbx_strand_id
1 'polypeptide(L)'
;MIHEEKTQTTCVLRLFGAPLWEVQQAVQQTGLAAQCRSRGAETLAALQTETPAALSKARKALAGRFAAELYGEGEMTLVHAAVQALETHHRLLVCCDADAGTLLEARMETVAGAEKVFDFGVMSYADAKVREKLSAKVCRVKGGPVPAKLTRVRAAQRLVGADFAAGCLERAEDTVLF
;
A
#
# COMPACT_ATOMS: atom_id res chain seq x y z
N MET A 1 -5.42 -29.89 -40.67
CA MET A 1 -5.43 -29.88 -39.16
C MET A 1 -5.34 -28.43 -38.73
N ILE A 2 -6.45 -27.87 -38.27
CA ILE A 2 -6.50 -26.52 -37.74
C ILE A 2 -6.00 -26.67 -36.29
N HIS A 3 -4.82 -26.13 -35.99
CA HIS A 3 -4.39 -25.97 -34.60
C HIS A 3 -5.30 -24.93 -33.96
N GLU A 4 -6.28 -25.33 -33.17
CA GLU A 4 -6.96 -24.44 -32.22
C GLU A 4 -5.87 -23.95 -31.25
N GLU A 5 -5.50 -22.70 -31.37
CA GLU A 5 -4.73 -22.00 -30.35
C GLU A 5 -5.60 -21.99 -29.07
N LYS A 6 -5.26 -22.85 -28.13
CA LYS A 6 -5.89 -22.88 -26.81
C LYS A 6 -5.59 -21.54 -26.12
N THR A 7 -6.57 -20.69 -26.01
CA THR A 7 -6.45 -19.39 -25.38
C THR A 7 -6.22 -19.59 -23.87
N GLN A 8 -4.99 -19.39 -23.44
CA GLN A 8 -4.60 -19.50 -22.04
C GLN A 8 -5.12 -18.25 -21.29
N THR A 9 -5.96 -18.46 -20.27
CA THR A 9 -6.46 -17.41 -19.42
C THR A 9 -5.54 -17.22 -18.21
N THR A 10 -5.11 -16.00 -17.95
CA THR A 10 -4.20 -15.66 -16.85
C THR A 10 -4.87 -14.68 -15.89
N CYS A 11 -4.64 -14.87 -14.59
CA CYS A 11 -5.04 -13.91 -13.55
C CYS A 11 -3.86 -13.71 -12.60
N VAL A 12 -3.52 -12.46 -12.30
CA VAL A 12 -2.49 -12.12 -11.34
C VAL A 12 -3.17 -11.61 -10.07
N LEU A 13 -2.96 -12.29 -8.96
CA LEU A 13 -3.37 -11.85 -7.63
C LEU A 13 -2.21 -11.13 -6.97
N ARG A 14 -2.50 -10.01 -6.29
CA ARG A 14 -1.52 -9.15 -5.63
C ARG A 14 -1.83 -9.08 -4.15
N LEU A 15 -0.87 -9.54 -3.35
CA LEU A 15 -1.01 -9.65 -1.89
C LEU A 15 0.07 -8.82 -1.20
N PHE A 16 -0.27 -8.20 -0.09
CA PHE A 16 0.67 -7.45 0.75
C PHE A 16 0.72 -8.08 2.14
N GLY A 17 1.91 -8.44 2.60
CA GLY A 17 2.13 -9.07 3.90
C GLY A 17 1.96 -10.60 3.92
N ALA A 18 1.44 -11.21 2.87
CA ALA A 18 1.34 -12.67 2.77
C ALA A 18 2.71 -13.30 2.44
N PRO A 19 3.21 -14.26 3.25
CA PRO A 19 4.46 -14.93 2.97
C PRO A 19 4.39 -15.73 1.67
N LEU A 20 5.47 -15.67 0.85
CA LEU A 20 5.53 -16.35 -0.43
C LEU A 20 5.22 -17.87 -0.33
N TRP A 21 5.78 -18.55 0.67
CA TRP A 21 5.58 -19.97 0.86
C TRP A 21 4.12 -20.35 1.12
N GLU A 22 3.41 -19.48 1.85
CA GLU A 22 2.00 -19.71 2.18
C GLU A 22 1.12 -19.53 0.94
N VAL A 23 1.40 -18.50 0.14
CA VAL A 23 0.72 -18.26 -1.14
C VAL A 23 1.00 -19.39 -2.11
N GLN A 24 2.24 -19.89 -2.22
CA GLN A 24 2.60 -21.04 -3.04
C GLN A 24 1.83 -22.30 -2.64
N GLN A 25 1.76 -22.58 -1.35
CA GLN A 25 1.02 -23.74 -0.84
C GLN A 25 -0.48 -23.63 -1.16
N ALA A 26 -1.07 -22.45 -0.97
CA ALA A 26 -2.48 -22.23 -1.27
C ALA A 26 -2.78 -22.39 -2.77
N VAL A 27 -1.91 -21.87 -3.62
CA VAL A 27 -2.03 -22.00 -5.08
C VAL A 27 -1.91 -23.45 -5.51
N GLN A 28 -0.96 -24.23 -4.98
CA GLN A 28 -0.84 -25.65 -5.26
C GLN A 28 -2.13 -26.43 -4.94
N GLN A 29 -2.84 -26.05 -3.87
CA GLN A 29 -4.12 -26.68 -3.51
C GLN A 29 -5.24 -26.42 -4.52
N THR A 30 -5.11 -25.39 -5.37
CA THR A 30 -6.08 -25.13 -6.44
C THR A 30 -5.92 -26.08 -7.64
N GLY A 31 -4.78 -26.74 -7.76
CA GLY A 31 -4.42 -27.59 -8.91
C GLY A 31 -4.11 -26.83 -10.19
N LEU A 32 -4.03 -25.50 -10.17
CA LEU A 32 -3.69 -24.69 -11.34
C LEU A 32 -2.18 -24.51 -11.49
N ALA A 33 -1.74 -24.33 -12.73
CA ALA A 33 -0.40 -23.84 -13.00
C ALA A 33 -0.29 -22.38 -12.54
N ALA A 34 0.77 -22.08 -11.81
CA ALA A 34 0.99 -20.71 -11.34
C ALA A 34 2.47 -20.41 -11.12
N GLN A 35 2.79 -19.12 -11.24
CA GLN A 35 4.08 -18.56 -10.86
C GLN A 35 3.88 -17.59 -9.70
N CYS A 36 4.57 -17.86 -8.59
CA CYS A 36 4.54 -16.98 -7.42
C CYS A 36 5.91 -16.33 -7.25
N ARG A 37 5.92 -15.02 -6.98
CA ARG A 37 7.13 -14.25 -6.69
C ARG A 37 6.85 -13.20 -5.61
N SER A 38 7.88 -12.85 -4.83
CA SER A 38 7.77 -11.76 -3.85
C SER A 38 8.80 -10.67 -4.11
N ARG A 39 8.45 -9.45 -3.73
CA ARG A 39 9.32 -8.28 -3.69
C ARG A 39 9.02 -7.48 -2.43
N GLY A 40 9.92 -7.53 -1.46
CA GLY A 40 9.65 -7.01 -0.13
C GLY A 40 8.45 -7.69 0.51
N ALA A 41 7.48 -6.92 0.95
CA ALA A 41 6.25 -7.44 1.55
C ALA A 41 5.15 -7.79 0.51
N GLU A 42 5.37 -7.50 -0.77
CA GLU A 42 4.42 -7.82 -1.85
C GLU A 42 4.66 -9.22 -2.39
N THR A 43 3.60 -10.02 -2.49
CA THR A 43 3.61 -11.34 -3.15
C THR A 43 2.62 -11.33 -4.32
N LEU A 44 3.09 -11.81 -5.47
CA LEU A 44 2.32 -11.92 -6.71
C LEU A 44 2.10 -13.40 -7.02
N ALA A 45 0.87 -13.77 -7.37
CA ALA A 45 0.51 -15.11 -7.83
C ALA A 45 -0.15 -15.02 -9.20
N ALA A 46 0.59 -15.39 -10.26
CA ALA A 46 0.09 -15.47 -11.63
C ALA A 46 -0.48 -16.86 -11.89
N LEU A 47 -1.79 -16.98 -11.87
CA LEU A 47 -2.53 -18.22 -12.15
C LEU A 47 -2.75 -18.36 -13.65
N GLN A 48 -2.61 -19.59 -14.16
CA GLN A 48 -2.79 -19.89 -15.57
C GLN A 48 -3.65 -21.15 -15.75
N THR A 49 -4.60 -21.10 -16.68
CA THR A 49 -5.45 -22.24 -17.03
C THR A 49 -6.13 -22.04 -18.38
N GLU A 50 -6.52 -23.11 -19.02
CA GLU A 50 -7.36 -23.09 -20.23
C GLU A 50 -8.85 -23.01 -19.88
N THR A 51 -9.24 -23.21 -18.60
CA THR A 51 -10.61 -23.27 -18.15
C THR A 51 -11.01 -22.05 -17.32
N PRO A 52 -11.76 -21.09 -17.85
CA PRO A 52 -12.20 -19.90 -17.11
C PRO A 52 -12.93 -20.20 -15.80
N ALA A 53 -13.72 -21.27 -15.77
CA ALA A 53 -14.43 -21.71 -14.56
C ALA A 53 -13.48 -22.16 -13.46
N ALA A 54 -12.39 -22.88 -13.81
CA ALA A 54 -11.35 -23.29 -12.85
C ALA A 54 -10.62 -22.06 -12.29
N LEU A 55 -10.30 -21.09 -13.16
CA LEU A 55 -9.69 -19.83 -12.74
C LEU A 55 -10.56 -19.06 -11.74
N SER A 56 -11.85 -18.92 -12.05
CA SER A 56 -12.81 -18.25 -11.19
C SER A 56 -12.93 -18.92 -9.80
N LYS A 57 -12.96 -20.26 -9.78
CA LYS A 57 -13.00 -21.04 -8.52
C LYS A 57 -11.73 -20.84 -7.70
N ALA A 58 -10.54 -20.95 -8.32
CA ALA A 58 -9.27 -20.76 -7.64
C ALA A 58 -9.11 -19.33 -7.10
N ARG A 59 -9.44 -18.32 -7.91
CA ARG A 59 -9.45 -16.91 -7.51
C ARG A 59 -10.33 -16.68 -6.28
N LYS A 60 -11.55 -17.22 -6.27
CA LYS A 60 -12.49 -17.12 -5.15
C LYS A 60 -11.95 -17.76 -3.87
N ALA A 61 -11.34 -18.94 -3.99
CA ALA A 61 -10.74 -19.65 -2.87
C ALA A 61 -9.55 -18.88 -2.27
N LEU A 62 -8.66 -18.38 -3.13
CA LEU A 62 -7.50 -17.59 -2.69
C LEU A 62 -7.91 -16.23 -2.11
N ALA A 63 -8.89 -15.54 -2.71
CA ALA A 63 -9.42 -14.31 -2.18
C ALA A 63 -10.08 -14.50 -0.80
N GLY A 64 -10.75 -15.61 -0.57
CA GLY A 64 -11.31 -15.94 0.75
C GLY A 64 -10.22 -16.25 1.79
N ARG A 65 -9.17 -16.96 1.39
CA ARG A 65 -8.06 -17.30 2.29
C ARG A 65 -7.20 -16.10 2.68
N PHE A 66 -6.94 -15.21 1.75
CA PHE A 66 -6.08 -14.03 1.91
C PHE A 66 -6.87 -12.72 1.86
N ALA A 67 -8.05 -12.72 2.47
CA ALA A 67 -8.96 -11.56 2.39
C ALA A 67 -8.37 -10.27 2.98
N ALA A 68 -7.45 -10.38 3.94
CA ALA A 68 -6.77 -9.24 4.56
C ALA A 68 -5.54 -8.77 3.77
N GLU A 69 -4.91 -9.68 3.03
CA GLU A 69 -3.66 -9.43 2.31
C GLU A 69 -3.88 -9.13 0.82
N LEU A 70 -4.98 -9.60 0.24
CA LEU A 70 -5.31 -9.40 -1.17
C LEU A 70 -5.75 -7.96 -1.41
N TYR A 71 -4.87 -7.15 -2.01
CA TYR A 71 -5.17 -5.75 -2.28
C TYR A 71 -5.57 -5.46 -3.73
N GLY A 72 -5.32 -6.38 -4.66
CA GLY A 72 -5.64 -6.14 -6.06
C GLY A 72 -5.39 -7.31 -6.99
N GLU A 73 -5.74 -7.11 -8.24
CA GLU A 73 -5.59 -8.06 -9.34
C GLU A 73 -5.01 -7.37 -10.58
N GLY A 74 -4.39 -8.16 -11.47
CA GLY A 74 -3.84 -7.66 -12.74
C GLY A 74 -2.75 -6.61 -12.55
N GLU A 75 -2.95 -5.45 -13.16
CA GLU A 75 -2.00 -4.34 -13.14
C GLU A 75 -2.21 -3.37 -11.95
N MET A 76 -3.13 -3.67 -11.04
CA MET A 76 -3.35 -2.82 -9.86
C MET A 76 -2.08 -2.67 -9.04
N THR A 77 -1.65 -1.44 -8.79
CA THR A 77 -0.51 -1.17 -7.90
C THR A 77 -0.99 -0.97 -6.45
N LEU A 78 -0.09 -1.16 -5.49
CA LEU A 78 -0.41 -0.92 -4.08
C LEU A 78 -0.87 0.53 -3.83
N VAL A 79 -0.30 1.49 -4.56
CA VAL A 79 -0.68 2.90 -4.47
C VAL A 79 -2.11 3.13 -4.98
N HIS A 80 -2.48 2.54 -6.12
CA HIS A 80 -3.85 2.62 -6.62
C HIS A 80 -4.85 2.02 -5.62
N ALA A 81 -4.52 0.84 -5.07
CA ALA A 81 -5.37 0.20 -4.07
C ALA A 81 -5.53 1.06 -2.81
N ALA A 82 -4.45 1.69 -2.34
CA ALA A 82 -4.47 2.58 -1.19
C ALA A 82 -5.33 3.83 -1.45
N VAL A 83 -5.16 4.51 -2.59
CA VAL A 83 -5.98 5.67 -2.97
C VAL A 83 -7.45 5.28 -3.05
N GLN A 84 -7.76 4.17 -3.71
CA GLN A 84 -9.12 3.68 -3.85
C GLN A 84 -9.77 3.33 -2.50
N ALA A 85 -9.00 2.70 -1.60
CA ALA A 85 -9.48 2.39 -0.25
C ALA A 85 -9.74 3.66 0.56
N LEU A 86 -8.83 4.64 0.53
CA LEU A 86 -9.01 5.92 1.21
C LEU A 86 -10.25 6.67 0.66
N GLU A 87 -10.42 6.71 -0.66
CA GLU A 87 -11.58 7.37 -1.29
C GLU A 87 -12.89 6.66 -0.93
N THR A 88 -12.94 5.33 -1.02
CA THR A 88 -14.12 4.52 -0.69
C THR A 88 -14.57 4.72 0.76
N HIS A 89 -13.63 4.86 1.67
CA HIS A 89 -13.91 5.05 3.09
C HIS A 89 -13.92 6.53 3.52
N HIS A 90 -13.79 7.47 2.59
CA HIS A 90 -13.74 8.91 2.85
C HIS A 90 -12.66 9.26 3.88
N ARG A 91 -11.46 8.73 3.70
CA ARG A 91 -10.33 8.91 4.61
C ARG A 91 -9.25 9.80 4.00
N LEU A 92 -8.66 10.64 4.83
CA LEU A 92 -7.57 11.54 4.46
C LEU A 92 -6.25 11.07 5.10
N LEU A 93 -5.20 11.02 4.30
CA LEU A 93 -3.83 10.77 4.71
C LEU A 93 -3.00 12.06 4.67
N VAL A 94 -2.18 12.31 5.67
CA VAL A 94 -1.25 13.45 5.73
C VAL A 94 0.16 12.98 6.10
N CYS A 95 1.20 13.72 5.67
CA CYS A 95 2.57 13.55 6.12
C CYS A 95 3.00 14.64 7.10
N CYS A 96 3.79 14.26 8.10
CA CYS A 96 4.26 15.20 9.12
C CYS A 96 5.67 15.77 8.86
N ASP A 97 6.34 15.31 7.83
CA ASP A 97 7.69 15.75 7.44
C ASP A 97 7.92 15.59 5.93
N ALA A 98 8.95 16.29 5.43
CA ALA A 98 9.27 16.29 4.01
C ALA A 98 9.79 14.93 3.50
N ASP A 99 10.47 14.15 4.35
CA ASP A 99 11.02 12.87 3.92
C ASP A 99 9.92 11.86 3.57
N ALA A 100 8.94 11.70 4.47
CA ALA A 100 7.75 10.87 4.19
C ALA A 100 6.89 11.49 3.09
N GLY A 101 6.67 12.82 3.13
CA GLY A 101 5.87 13.55 2.17
C GLY A 101 6.35 13.38 0.74
N THR A 102 7.61 13.68 0.47
CA THR A 102 8.18 13.58 -0.88
C THR A 102 8.07 12.18 -1.48
N LEU A 103 8.29 11.14 -0.66
CA LEU A 103 8.20 9.75 -1.13
C LEU A 103 6.77 9.33 -1.45
N LEU A 104 5.82 9.69 -0.60
CA LEU A 104 4.41 9.36 -0.83
C LEU A 104 3.82 10.20 -1.96
N GLU A 105 4.11 11.50 -1.99
CA GLU A 105 3.69 12.44 -3.04
C GLU A 105 4.08 11.92 -4.42
N ALA A 106 5.35 11.62 -4.64
CA ALA A 106 5.85 11.10 -5.92
C ALA A 106 5.15 9.80 -6.38
N ARG A 107 4.59 9.02 -5.45
CA ARG A 107 3.82 7.81 -5.75
C ARG A 107 2.33 8.10 -5.95
N MET A 108 1.78 8.95 -5.11
CA MET A 108 0.35 9.29 -5.11
C MET A 108 -0.03 10.12 -6.33
N GLU A 109 0.81 11.05 -6.79
CA GLU A 109 0.61 11.88 -7.99
C GLU A 109 0.37 11.04 -9.26
N THR A 110 0.84 9.81 -9.31
CA THR A 110 0.60 8.92 -10.44
C THR A 110 -0.82 8.37 -10.51
N VAL A 111 -1.63 8.60 -9.47
CA VAL A 111 -2.98 8.03 -9.34
C VAL A 111 -4.04 9.14 -9.37
N ALA A 112 -4.95 9.05 -10.32
CA ALA A 112 -6.08 9.98 -10.40
C ALA A 112 -6.95 9.89 -9.12
N GLY A 113 -7.34 11.04 -8.58
CA GLY A 113 -8.14 11.14 -7.36
C GLY A 113 -7.33 11.17 -6.06
N ALA A 114 -6.00 11.01 -6.14
CA ALA A 114 -5.15 11.06 -4.95
C ALA A 114 -5.24 12.42 -4.22
N GLU A 115 -5.47 13.51 -4.93
CA GLU A 115 -5.65 14.85 -4.38
C GLU A 115 -6.86 14.99 -3.43
N LYS A 116 -7.80 14.05 -3.48
CA LYS A 116 -8.97 14.04 -2.58
C LYS A 116 -8.68 13.36 -1.24
N VAL A 117 -7.66 12.50 -1.21
CA VAL A 117 -7.38 11.59 -0.09
C VAL A 117 -6.00 11.75 0.51
N PHE A 118 -5.14 12.52 -0.15
CA PHE A 118 -3.79 12.82 0.31
C PHE A 118 -3.55 14.33 0.36
N ASP A 119 -3.18 14.83 1.54
CA ASP A 119 -2.71 16.21 1.67
C ASP A 119 -1.26 16.28 1.19
N PHE A 120 -1.06 16.84 0.00
CA PHE A 120 0.23 16.99 -0.68
C PHE A 120 1.19 17.95 0.06
N GLY A 121 1.24 17.81 1.37
CA GLY A 121 2.28 18.36 2.22
C GLY A 121 2.25 19.85 2.47
N VAL A 122 1.33 20.55 1.88
CA VAL A 122 1.21 22.00 2.00
C VAL A 122 1.01 22.42 3.46
N MET A 123 0.22 21.65 4.19
CA MET A 123 -0.20 21.99 5.55
C MET A 123 0.76 21.50 6.62
N SER A 124 1.35 20.33 6.44
CA SER A 124 2.08 19.65 7.52
C SER A 124 3.57 19.95 7.57
N TYR A 125 4.23 20.18 6.43
CA TYR A 125 5.66 20.43 6.40
C TYR A 125 6.11 21.61 5.54
N ALA A 126 5.31 22.06 4.58
CA ALA A 126 5.63 23.22 3.74
C ALA A 126 5.29 24.54 4.45
N ASP A 127 4.21 24.61 5.22
CA ASP A 127 3.83 25.82 5.97
C ASP A 127 4.75 26.02 7.19
N ALA A 128 5.44 27.18 7.22
CA ALA A 128 6.38 27.52 8.30
C ALA A 128 5.71 27.56 9.67
N LYS A 129 4.49 28.09 9.77
CA LYS A 129 3.74 28.17 11.04
C LYS A 129 3.32 26.81 11.56
N VAL A 130 2.95 25.91 10.64
CA VAL A 130 2.63 24.52 11.00
C VAL A 130 3.89 23.79 11.46
N ARG A 131 5.01 23.96 10.76
CA ARG A 131 6.31 23.39 11.20
C ARG A 131 6.73 23.88 12.58
N GLU A 132 6.58 25.17 12.85
CA GLU A 132 6.90 25.73 14.17
C GLU A 132 6.04 25.14 15.28
N LYS A 133 4.74 25.03 15.06
CA LYS A 133 3.81 24.39 16.01
C LYS A 133 4.14 22.91 16.25
N LEU A 134 4.48 22.17 15.21
CA LEU A 134 4.88 20.77 15.31
C LEU A 134 6.20 20.63 16.08
N SER A 135 7.18 21.48 15.79
CA SER A 135 8.48 21.50 16.47
C SER A 135 8.36 21.84 17.94
N ALA A 136 7.57 22.83 18.30
CA ALA A 136 7.32 23.22 19.69
C ALA A 136 6.68 22.08 20.52
N LYS A 137 5.84 21.25 19.92
CA LYS A 137 5.28 20.06 20.57
C LYS A 137 6.33 18.95 20.79
N VAL A 138 7.21 18.74 19.81
CA VAL A 138 8.26 17.73 19.86
C VAL A 138 9.30 18.03 20.94
N CYS A 139 9.68 19.29 21.12
CA CYS A 139 10.64 19.73 22.16
C CYS A 139 10.23 19.37 23.59
N ARG A 140 8.97 19.07 23.83
CA ARG A 140 8.43 18.70 25.17
C ARG A 140 8.39 17.19 25.42
N VAL A 141 8.75 16.38 24.43
CA VAL A 141 8.65 14.92 24.52
C VAL A 141 9.94 14.35 25.09
N LYS A 142 9.82 13.60 26.18
CA LYS A 142 10.91 12.82 26.78
C LYS A 142 10.88 11.39 26.21
N GLY A 143 12.03 10.73 26.08
CA GLY A 143 12.08 9.31 25.74
C GLY A 143 12.64 8.97 24.35
N GLY A 144 13.31 9.91 23.67
CA GLY A 144 14.04 9.64 22.44
C GLY A 144 13.27 9.90 21.14
N PRO A 145 13.81 9.44 19.97
CA PRO A 145 13.31 9.83 18.66
C PRO A 145 11.93 9.27 18.31
N VAL A 146 11.62 8.04 18.72
CA VAL A 146 10.33 7.39 18.41
C VAL A 146 9.13 8.12 19.05
N PRO A 147 9.09 8.37 20.38
CA PRO A 147 8.03 9.16 20.99
C PRO A 147 7.91 10.59 20.41
N ALA A 148 9.04 11.23 20.09
CA ALA A 148 9.06 12.55 19.49
C ALA A 148 8.40 12.53 18.11
N LYS A 149 8.73 11.56 17.26
CA LYS A 149 8.14 11.40 15.92
C LYS A 149 6.65 11.09 16.02
N LEU A 150 6.22 10.16 16.87
CA LEU A 150 4.81 9.84 17.07
C LEU A 150 4.00 11.06 17.53
N THR A 151 4.57 11.91 18.38
CA THR A 151 3.92 13.16 18.81
C THR A 151 3.74 14.10 17.63
N ARG A 152 4.73 14.19 16.74
CA ARG A 152 4.68 15.01 15.52
C ARG A 152 3.63 14.50 14.54
N VAL A 153 3.60 13.20 14.29
CA VAL A 153 2.59 12.53 13.44
C VAL A 153 1.18 12.83 13.94
N ARG A 154 0.92 12.61 15.23
CA ARG A 154 -0.39 12.90 15.85
C ARG A 154 -0.75 14.39 15.83
N ALA A 155 0.25 15.25 15.91
CA ALA A 155 0.01 16.69 15.84
C ALA A 155 -0.36 17.11 14.40
N ALA A 156 0.30 16.61 13.38
CA ALA A 156 -0.04 16.83 11.98
C ALA A 156 -1.45 16.33 11.67
N GLN A 157 -1.77 15.10 12.06
CA GLN A 157 -3.09 14.50 11.93
C GLN A 157 -4.21 15.43 12.47
N ARG A 158 -4.03 15.93 13.69
CA ARG A 158 -5.02 16.82 14.33
C ARG A 158 -5.11 18.19 13.69
N LEU A 159 -4.00 18.72 13.21
CA LEU A 159 -3.99 20.06 12.59
C LEU A 159 -4.73 20.10 11.26
N VAL A 160 -4.60 19.00 10.49
CA VAL A 160 -5.24 18.84 9.17
C VAL A 160 -6.64 18.23 9.30
N GLY A 161 -6.92 17.54 10.41
CA GLY A 161 -8.16 16.76 10.57
C GLY A 161 -8.12 15.45 9.77
N ALA A 162 -6.91 14.93 9.50
CA ALA A 162 -6.74 13.70 8.75
C ALA A 162 -7.05 12.44 9.58
N ASP A 163 -7.47 11.37 8.91
CA ASP A 163 -7.72 10.06 9.54
C ASP A 163 -6.42 9.31 9.78
N PHE A 164 -5.46 9.44 8.85
CA PHE A 164 -4.16 8.81 8.90
C PHE A 164 -3.04 9.85 8.79
N ALA A 165 -1.94 9.58 9.46
CA ALA A 165 -0.74 10.40 9.32
C ALA A 165 0.51 9.53 9.29
N ALA A 166 1.45 9.89 8.42
CA ALA A 166 2.73 9.24 8.28
C ALA A 166 3.89 10.20 8.57
N GLY A 167 5.03 9.64 9.01
CA GLY A 167 6.25 10.38 9.22
C GLY A 167 7.46 9.46 9.14
N CYS A 168 8.58 9.95 8.61
CA CYS A 168 9.82 9.23 8.52
C CYS A 168 10.55 9.26 9.87
N LEU A 169 10.92 8.10 10.42
CA LEU A 169 11.71 8.00 11.65
C LEU A 169 13.20 8.12 11.35
N GLU A 170 13.66 7.39 10.35
CA GLU A 170 15.05 7.32 9.95
C GLU A 170 15.13 7.10 8.44
N ARG A 171 16.13 7.68 7.81
CA ARG A 171 16.43 7.48 6.40
C ARG A 171 17.82 6.89 6.28
N ALA A 172 17.94 5.66 5.80
CA ALA A 172 19.16 5.08 5.26
C ALA A 172 19.16 5.24 3.74
N GLU A 173 20.31 5.11 3.09
CA GLU A 173 20.54 5.50 1.67
C GLU A 173 19.36 5.25 0.72
N ASP A 174 18.73 4.08 0.76
CA ASP A 174 17.60 3.72 -0.10
C ASP A 174 16.35 3.24 0.67
N THR A 175 16.29 3.45 1.98
CA THR A 175 15.23 2.94 2.84
C THR A 175 14.69 4.04 3.74
N VAL A 176 13.36 4.09 3.85
CA VAL A 176 12.67 4.99 4.78
C VAL A 176 11.85 4.13 5.73
N LEU A 177 12.01 4.35 7.03
CA LEU A 177 11.21 3.74 8.08
C LEU A 177 10.11 4.72 8.49
N PHE A 178 8.87 4.25 8.41
CA PHE A 178 7.66 4.99 8.75
C PHE A 178 7.13 4.61 10.13
#